data_a37b761a5c726402457d32f0dc484e8b
#
_entry.id   a37b761a5c726402457d32f0dc484e8b
#
_cell.length_a   1.000
_cell.length_b   1.000
_cell.length_c   1.000
_cell.angle_alpha   90.00
_cell.angle_beta   90.00
_cell.angle_gamma   90.00
#
_symmetry.space_group_name_H-M   'P 1'
#
loop_
_entity.id
_entity.type
_entity.pdbx_description
1 polymer ?
#
loop_
_entity_poly.entity_id
_entity_poly.type
_entity_poly.pdbx_seq_one_letter_code
_entity_poly.pdbx_strand_id
1 'polypeptide(L)'
;MKAIYYDLETTGVKFWKNSIHQLSGIIEVDGEIKKTFNIKMQPFPDAIIEDEALAVGGITREDLKTYIPFGNAYREFVKEITPFVDKFNKKDKFHLIGYNNASFDNQFLRAFFVQNKDNYFGSWFWSDSIDVMVLASNYLKDKRSELDNFKLATVAKFLGIEVDEEQTHDALYDIQITKAIYEIVK
;
A
#
# COMPACT_ATOMS: atom_id res chain seq x y z
N MET A 1 -16.53 -9.51 -3.70
CA MET A 1 -15.41 -8.66 -4.21
C MET A 1 -14.09 -9.18 -3.65
N LYS A 2 -13.03 -9.20 -4.46
CA LYS A 2 -11.67 -9.50 -3.98
C LYS A 2 -10.89 -8.19 -3.89
N ALA A 3 -10.30 -7.91 -2.75
CA ALA A 3 -9.57 -6.69 -2.49
C ALA A 3 -8.25 -6.95 -1.78
N ILE A 4 -7.27 -6.09 -2.03
CA ILE A 4 -6.06 -5.96 -1.23
C ILE A 4 -6.03 -4.53 -0.71
N TYR A 5 -6.20 -4.37 0.60
CA TYR A 5 -5.83 -3.15 1.29
C TYR A 5 -4.32 -3.19 1.48
N TYR A 6 -3.60 -2.17 1.06
CA TYR A 6 -2.14 -2.21 1.08
C TYR A 6 -1.55 -0.82 1.27
N ASP A 7 -0.34 -0.83 1.76
CA ASP A 7 0.49 0.34 1.96
C ASP A 7 1.96 0.00 1.70
N LEU A 8 2.74 0.97 1.26
CA LEU A 8 4.13 0.84 0.89
C LEU A 8 5.01 1.80 1.66
N GLU A 9 6.11 1.28 2.22
CA GLU A 9 7.22 2.10 2.66
C GLU A 9 8.32 2.11 1.59
N THR A 10 8.83 3.29 1.29
CA THR A 10 9.72 3.51 0.15
C THR A 10 10.99 4.26 0.52
N THR A 11 12.03 4.09 -0.28
CA THR A 11 13.33 4.78 -0.09
C THR A 11 13.35 6.20 -0.64
N GLY A 12 12.19 6.76 -0.98
CA GLY A 12 12.00 8.11 -1.53
C GLY A 12 10.73 8.17 -2.36
N VAL A 13 10.45 9.31 -2.96
CA VAL A 13 9.14 9.60 -3.58
C VAL A 13 9.06 9.35 -5.10
N LYS A 14 10.12 8.90 -5.74
CA LYS A 14 10.19 8.77 -7.20
C LYS A 14 10.30 7.31 -7.61
N PHE A 15 9.19 6.68 -7.99
CA PHE A 15 9.10 5.25 -8.31
C PHE A 15 10.09 4.77 -9.39
N TRP A 16 10.62 5.67 -10.23
CA TRP A 16 11.60 5.32 -11.29
C TRP A 16 13.05 5.28 -10.80
N LYS A 17 13.34 5.75 -9.60
CA LYS A 17 14.69 5.75 -9.01
C LYS A 17 14.75 5.27 -7.57
N ASN A 18 13.66 5.40 -6.81
CA ASN A 18 13.56 4.90 -5.45
C ASN A 18 12.88 3.51 -5.46
N SER A 19 12.95 2.80 -4.36
CA SER A 19 12.45 1.43 -4.23
C SER A 19 11.43 1.30 -3.11
N ILE A 20 10.61 0.26 -3.19
CA ILE A 20 9.89 -0.26 -2.04
C ILE A 20 10.89 -0.94 -1.11
N HIS A 21 10.74 -0.75 0.19
CA HIS A 21 11.45 -1.53 1.20
C HIS A 21 10.52 -2.27 2.16
N GLN A 22 9.21 -1.94 2.17
CA GLN A 22 8.17 -2.69 2.87
C GLN A 22 6.88 -2.67 2.06
N LEU A 23 6.25 -3.82 1.93
CA LEU A 23 4.94 -4.00 1.31
C LEU A 23 4.06 -4.76 2.30
N SER A 24 3.06 -4.10 2.82
CA SER A 24 2.09 -4.67 3.75
C SER A 24 0.71 -4.73 3.11
N GLY A 25 -0.10 -5.71 3.50
CA GLY A 25 -1.45 -5.80 2.99
C GLY A 25 -2.37 -6.75 3.73
N ILE A 26 -3.66 -6.51 3.54
CA ILE A 26 -4.77 -7.35 4.00
C ILE A 26 -5.54 -7.81 2.76
N ILE A 27 -5.58 -9.11 2.54
CA ILE A 27 -6.39 -9.74 1.48
C ILE A 27 -7.78 -10.02 2.03
N GLU A 28 -8.78 -9.45 1.38
CA GLU A 28 -10.19 -9.66 1.68
C GLU A 28 -10.91 -10.27 0.48
N VAL A 29 -11.72 -11.29 0.72
CA VAL A 29 -12.57 -11.92 -0.29
C VAL A 29 -13.99 -11.98 0.24
N ASP A 30 -14.91 -11.35 -0.44
CA ASP A 30 -16.34 -11.30 -0.11
C ASP A 30 -16.64 -10.84 1.32
N GLY A 31 -15.88 -9.83 1.80
CA GLY A 31 -16.03 -9.24 3.11
C GLY A 31 -15.27 -9.97 4.24
N GLU A 32 -14.61 -11.08 3.94
CA GLU A 32 -13.83 -11.84 4.92
C GLU A 32 -12.32 -11.64 4.72
N ILE A 33 -11.61 -11.28 5.78
CA ILE A 33 -10.14 -11.24 5.78
C ILE A 33 -9.62 -12.67 5.65
N LYS A 34 -8.94 -12.95 4.56
CA LYS A 34 -8.34 -14.25 4.28
C LYS A 34 -6.87 -14.33 4.67
N LYS A 35 -6.16 -13.21 4.58
CA LYS A 35 -4.73 -13.16 4.89
C LYS A 35 -4.25 -11.74 5.17
N THR A 36 -3.23 -11.65 6.02
CA THR A 36 -2.43 -10.43 6.22
C THR A 36 -0.98 -10.78 5.93
N PHE A 37 -0.26 -9.89 5.28
CA PHE A 37 1.16 -10.05 4.98
C PHE A 37 1.92 -8.75 5.25
N ASN A 38 3.21 -8.90 5.58
CA ASN A 38 4.14 -7.78 5.78
C ASN A 38 5.52 -8.23 5.28
N ILE A 39 5.92 -7.74 4.12
CA ILE A 39 7.13 -8.17 3.43
C ILE A 39 8.13 -7.02 3.44
N LYS A 40 9.21 -7.18 4.21
CA LYS A 40 10.34 -6.25 4.24
C LYS A 40 11.41 -6.73 3.26
N MET A 41 11.92 -5.83 2.42
CA MET A 41 12.81 -6.16 1.32
C MET A 41 13.96 -5.17 1.16
N GLN A 42 15.10 -5.69 0.70
CA GLN A 42 16.16 -4.84 0.20
C GLN A 42 15.67 -4.07 -1.02
N PRO A 43 16.08 -2.80 -1.20
CA PRO A 43 15.81 -2.05 -2.42
C PRO A 43 16.36 -2.77 -3.67
N PHE A 44 15.82 -2.46 -4.84
CA PHE A 44 16.42 -2.98 -6.08
C PHE A 44 17.86 -2.44 -6.26
N PRO A 45 18.75 -3.15 -6.97
CA PRO A 45 20.20 -2.92 -6.91
C PRO A 45 20.67 -1.49 -7.19
N ASP A 46 20.02 -0.77 -8.08
CA ASP A 46 20.40 0.60 -8.48
C ASP A 46 19.49 1.68 -7.87
N ALA A 47 18.71 1.32 -6.84
CA ALA A 47 17.79 2.26 -6.21
C ALA A 47 18.54 3.38 -5.46
N ILE A 48 18.04 4.59 -5.61
CA ILE A 48 18.46 5.71 -4.77
C ILE A 48 17.73 5.60 -3.42
N ILE A 49 18.52 5.69 -2.34
CA ILE A 49 18.01 5.66 -0.97
C ILE A 49 18.16 7.05 -0.38
N GLU A 50 17.05 7.68 -0.04
CA GLU A 50 16.96 8.99 0.60
C GLU A 50 16.82 8.77 2.10
N ASP A 51 17.77 9.27 2.91
CA ASP A 51 17.78 9.02 4.35
C ASP A 51 16.60 9.68 5.07
N GLU A 52 16.11 10.80 4.53
CA GLU A 52 14.91 11.47 5.02
C GLU A 52 13.66 10.59 4.86
N ALA A 53 13.57 9.80 3.78
CA ALA A 53 12.47 8.87 3.58
C ALA A 53 12.53 7.71 4.57
N LEU A 54 13.72 7.16 4.84
CA LEU A 54 13.89 6.11 5.84
C LEU A 54 13.56 6.59 7.25
N ALA A 55 13.90 7.84 7.56
CA ALA A 55 13.63 8.44 8.87
C ALA A 55 12.15 8.52 9.20
N VAL A 56 11.25 8.62 8.20
CA VAL A 56 9.80 8.61 8.41
C VAL A 56 9.33 7.29 9.04
N GLY A 57 9.86 6.17 8.56
CA GLY A 57 9.57 4.83 9.11
C GLY A 57 10.50 4.41 10.26
N GLY A 58 11.37 5.33 10.75
CA GLY A 58 12.29 5.05 11.85
C GLY A 58 13.34 3.97 11.54
N ILE A 59 13.68 3.74 10.27
CA ILE A 59 14.64 2.73 9.84
C ILE A 59 15.92 3.35 9.29
N THR A 60 16.97 2.54 9.22
CA THR A 60 18.30 2.93 8.75
C THR A 60 18.71 2.13 7.51
N ARG A 61 19.78 2.56 6.83
CA ARG A 61 20.39 1.79 5.74
C ARG A 61 20.90 0.42 6.19
N GLU A 62 21.31 0.29 7.45
CA GLU A 62 21.77 -0.99 8.00
C GLU A 62 20.60 -1.96 8.18
N ASP A 63 19.43 -1.46 8.57
CA ASP A 63 18.21 -2.29 8.67
C ASP A 63 17.85 -2.88 7.31
N LEU A 64 17.93 -2.09 6.24
CA LEU A 64 17.64 -2.54 4.87
C LEU A 64 18.51 -3.75 4.46
N LYS A 65 19.77 -3.82 4.94
CA LYS A 65 20.67 -4.93 4.63
C LYS A 65 20.22 -6.26 5.26
N THR A 66 19.42 -6.20 6.31
CA THR A 66 18.89 -7.38 7.01
C THR A 66 17.66 -7.97 6.34
N TYR A 67 17.01 -7.23 5.45
CA TYR A 67 15.78 -7.64 4.81
C TYR A 67 16.03 -8.65 3.68
N ILE A 68 14.98 -9.34 3.25
CA ILE A 68 15.10 -10.33 2.18
C ILE A 68 15.44 -9.66 0.84
N PRO A 69 16.18 -10.35 -0.05
CA PRO A 69 16.50 -9.80 -1.36
C PRO A 69 15.26 -9.43 -2.18
N PHE A 70 15.32 -8.32 -2.92
CA PHE A 70 14.22 -7.74 -3.70
C PHE A 70 13.42 -8.76 -4.54
N GLY A 71 14.11 -9.61 -5.31
CA GLY A 71 13.47 -10.65 -6.13
C GLY A 71 12.84 -11.78 -5.31
N ASN A 72 13.32 -12.03 -4.07
CA ASN A 72 12.69 -13.00 -3.18
C ASN A 72 11.37 -12.44 -2.63
N ALA A 73 11.36 -11.16 -2.25
CA ALA A 73 10.17 -10.47 -1.81
C ALA A 73 9.08 -10.47 -2.88
N TYR A 74 9.45 -10.26 -4.15
CA TYR A 74 8.52 -10.37 -5.26
C TYR A 74 7.88 -11.77 -5.36
N ARG A 75 8.69 -12.82 -5.26
CA ARG A 75 8.18 -14.20 -5.29
C ARG A 75 7.27 -14.51 -4.09
N GLU A 76 7.62 -13.98 -2.91
CA GLU A 76 6.78 -14.08 -1.71
C GLU A 76 5.46 -13.37 -1.93
N PHE A 77 5.46 -12.13 -2.39
CA PHE A 77 4.23 -11.40 -2.67
C PHE A 77 3.32 -12.12 -3.68
N VAL A 78 3.88 -12.59 -4.80
CA VAL A 78 3.11 -13.37 -5.79
C VAL A 78 2.53 -14.64 -5.17
N LYS A 79 3.29 -15.33 -4.30
CA LYS A 79 2.80 -16.50 -3.58
C LYS A 79 1.62 -16.17 -2.66
N GLU A 80 1.63 -14.98 -2.01
CA GLU A 80 0.53 -14.54 -1.16
C GLU A 80 -0.78 -14.33 -1.92
N ILE A 81 -0.72 -13.77 -3.12
CA ILE A 81 -1.91 -13.43 -3.92
C ILE A 81 -2.43 -14.58 -4.79
N THR A 82 -1.56 -15.51 -5.22
CA THR A 82 -1.89 -16.60 -6.13
C THR A 82 -3.07 -17.49 -5.70
N PRO A 83 -3.26 -17.81 -4.40
CA PRO A 83 -4.37 -18.67 -4.00
C PRO A 83 -5.77 -18.07 -4.22
N PHE A 84 -5.86 -16.79 -4.43
CA PHE A 84 -7.11 -16.04 -4.42
C PHE A 84 -7.56 -15.57 -5.81
N VAL A 85 -6.68 -15.56 -6.82
CA VAL A 85 -6.97 -15.05 -8.15
C VAL A 85 -6.44 -16.02 -9.22
N ASP A 86 -7.31 -16.41 -10.14
CA ASP A 86 -6.89 -17.04 -11.38
C ASP A 86 -6.43 -15.96 -12.37
N LYS A 87 -5.11 -15.73 -12.45
CA LYS A 87 -4.50 -14.73 -13.33
C LYS A 87 -4.78 -14.91 -14.84
N PHE A 88 -5.28 -16.07 -15.24
CA PHE A 88 -5.68 -16.35 -16.64
C PHE A 88 -7.14 -15.98 -16.91
N ASN A 89 -7.94 -15.79 -15.86
CA ASN A 89 -9.30 -15.29 -15.97
C ASN A 89 -9.31 -13.74 -15.91
N LYS A 90 -9.59 -13.09 -17.03
CA LYS A 90 -9.61 -11.63 -17.16
C LYS A 90 -10.63 -10.93 -16.23
N LYS A 91 -11.60 -11.68 -15.69
CA LYS A 91 -12.64 -11.17 -14.78
C LYS A 91 -12.34 -11.47 -13.31
N ASP A 92 -11.29 -12.23 -13.02
CA ASP A 92 -10.91 -12.60 -11.66
C ASP A 92 -9.65 -11.84 -11.23
N LYS A 93 -9.85 -10.72 -10.56
CA LYS A 93 -8.77 -9.79 -10.18
C LYS A 93 -9.07 -9.14 -8.84
N PHE A 94 -8.02 -8.66 -8.20
CA PHE A 94 -8.15 -7.81 -7.02
C PHE A 94 -8.43 -6.35 -7.37
N HIS A 95 -9.24 -5.70 -6.55
CA HIS A 95 -9.18 -4.26 -6.38
C HIS A 95 -8.04 -3.89 -5.41
N LEU A 96 -7.21 -2.96 -5.82
CA LEU A 96 -6.22 -2.35 -4.94
C LEU A 96 -6.89 -1.21 -4.17
N ILE A 97 -6.81 -1.24 -2.85
CA ILE A 97 -7.40 -0.24 -1.96
C ILE A 97 -6.28 0.34 -1.08
N GLY A 98 -6.17 1.65 -1.04
CA GLY A 98 -5.18 2.34 -0.22
C GLY A 98 -5.54 3.82 -0.02
N TYR A 99 -4.78 4.52 0.80
CA TYR A 99 -4.93 5.95 1.02
C TYR A 99 -3.94 6.72 0.15
N ASN A 100 -4.41 7.55 -0.78
CA ASN A 100 -3.58 8.23 -1.79
C ASN A 100 -2.81 7.26 -2.74
N ASN A 101 -3.27 6.02 -2.83
CA ASN A 101 -2.56 4.97 -3.56
C ASN A 101 -2.55 5.18 -5.07
N ALA A 102 -3.54 5.84 -5.64
CA ALA A 102 -3.63 6.08 -7.09
C ALA A 102 -2.45 6.92 -7.60
N SER A 103 -2.03 7.91 -6.83
CA SER A 103 -0.95 8.83 -7.20
C SER A 103 0.42 8.39 -6.69
N PHE A 104 0.53 7.48 -5.75
CA PHE A 104 1.79 7.07 -5.14
C PHE A 104 2.02 5.55 -5.20
N ASP A 105 1.38 4.77 -4.35
CA ASP A 105 1.68 3.35 -4.15
C ASP A 105 1.52 2.50 -5.41
N ASN A 106 0.49 2.78 -6.21
CA ASN A 106 0.25 2.06 -7.46
C ASN A 106 1.42 2.18 -8.45
N GLN A 107 2.11 3.32 -8.46
CA GLN A 107 3.25 3.53 -9.35
C GLN A 107 4.45 2.68 -8.90
N PHE A 108 4.72 2.65 -7.60
CA PHE A 108 5.77 1.81 -7.03
C PHE A 108 5.46 0.32 -7.18
N LEU A 109 4.22 -0.10 -6.93
CA LEU A 109 3.83 -1.49 -7.08
C LEU A 109 3.93 -1.96 -8.55
N ARG A 110 3.55 -1.11 -9.52
CA ARG A 110 3.77 -1.40 -10.96
C ARG A 110 5.26 -1.48 -11.29
N ALA A 111 6.08 -0.55 -10.77
CA ALA A 111 7.52 -0.58 -10.96
C ALA A 111 8.15 -1.86 -10.36
N PHE A 112 7.66 -2.32 -9.21
CA PHE A 112 8.09 -3.56 -8.56
C PHE A 112 7.92 -4.79 -9.46
N PHE A 113 6.79 -4.89 -10.16
CA PHE A 113 6.55 -5.95 -11.15
C PHE A 113 7.53 -5.83 -12.33
N VAL A 114 7.64 -4.65 -12.95
CA VAL A 114 8.52 -4.42 -14.11
C VAL A 114 9.98 -4.69 -13.77
N GLN A 115 10.46 -4.24 -12.62
CA GLN A 115 11.83 -4.47 -12.13
C GLN A 115 12.13 -5.96 -11.89
N ASN A 116 11.10 -6.76 -11.58
CA ASN A 116 11.18 -8.22 -11.51
C ASN A 116 10.89 -8.92 -12.85
N LYS A 117 10.88 -8.19 -13.96
CA LYS A 117 10.64 -8.70 -15.33
C LYS A 117 9.26 -9.34 -15.52
N ASP A 118 8.28 -8.95 -14.71
CA ASP A 118 6.88 -9.35 -14.85
C ASP A 118 6.05 -8.17 -15.41
N ASN A 119 5.59 -8.32 -16.64
CA ASN A 119 4.74 -7.33 -17.33
C ASN A 119 3.24 -7.64 -17.17
N TYR A 120 2.86 -8.61 -16.32
CA TYR A 120 1.49 -9.08 -16.20
C TYR A 120 0.76 -8.53 -14.97
N PHE A 121 1.13 -7.34 -14.50
CA PHE A 121 0.44 -6.65 -13.40
C PHE A 121 -1.09 -6.65 -13.57
N GLY A 122 -1.58 -6.34 -14.77
CA GLY A 122 -3.00 -6.34 -15.10
C GLY A 122 -3.68 -7.71 -15.12
N SER A 123 -2.94 -8.83 -14.95
CA SER A 123 -3.53 -10.14 -14.72
C SER A 123 -3.97 -10.35 -13.27
N TRP A 124 -3.42 -9.59 -12.33
CA TRP A 124 -3.70 -9.69 -10.91
C TRP A 124 -4.67 -8.62 -10.41
N PHE A 125 -4.59 -7.42 -10.99
CA PHE A 125 -5.27 -6.24 -10.47
C PHE A 125 -6.12 -5.56 -11.54
N TRP A 126 -7.25 -5.00 -11.10
CA TRP A 126 -7.99 -4.05 -11.90
C TRP A 126 -7.14 -2.79 -12.12
N SER A 127 -7.34 -2.10 -13.24
CA SER A 127 -6.57 -0.88 -13.58
C SER A 127 -6.96 0.32 -12.72
N ASP A 128 -8.20 0.32 -12.28
CA ASP A 128 -8.83 1.31 -11.42
C ASP A 128 -8.70 0.86 -9.97
N SER A 129 -7.91 1.59 -9.20
CA SER A 129 -7.81 1.39 -7.76
C SER A 129 -8.89 2.17 -7.02
N ILE A 130 -9.23 1.70 -5.83
CA ILE A 130 -10.07 2.43 -4.90
C ILE A 130 -9.15 3.28 -4.02
N ASP A 131 -9.13 4.58 -4.27
CA ASP A 131 -8.37 5.53 -3.46
C ASP A 131 -9.25 6.09 -2.36
N VAL A 132 -8.97 5.68 -1.12
CA VAL A 132 -9.78 6.04 0.05
C VAL A 132 -9.68 7.53 0.37
N MET A 133 -8.55 8.19 0.04
CA MET A 133 -8.43 9.64 0.20
C MET A 133 -9.40 10.37 -0.73
N VAL A 134 -9.58 9.90 -1.96
CA VAL A 134 -10.53 10.49 -2.92
C VAL A 134 -11.98 10.28 -2.46
N LEU A 135 -12.32 9.09 -1.97
CA LEU A 135 -13.65 8.82 -1.41
C LEU A 135 -13.93 9.70 -0.19
N ALA A 136 -12.98 9.78 0.75
CA ALA A 136 -13.09 10.65 1.92
C ALA A 136 -13.22 12.13 1.52
N SER A 137 -12.49 12.57 0.51
CA SER A 137 -12.60 13.93 -0.01
C SER A 137 -14.00 14.24 -0.54
N ASN A 138 -14.62 13.31 -1.26
CA ASN A 138 -15.99 13.46 -1.72
C ASN A 138 -16.99 13.42 -0.55
N TYR A 139 -16.81 12.51 0.40
CA TYR A 139 -17.67 12.38 1.58
C TYR A 139 -17.65 13.65 2.47
N LEU A 140 -16.47 14.21 2.66
CA LEU A 140 -16.21 15.38 3.52
C LEU A 140 -16.21 16.72 2.76
N LYS A 141 -16.65 16.77 1.51
CA LYS A 141 -16.53 17.96 0.65
C LYS A 141 -17.07 19.25 1.30
N ASP A 142 -18.19 19.17 2.00
CA ASP A 142 -18.83 20.32 2.64
C ASP A 142 -18.19 20.70 4.00
N LYS A 143 -17.31 19.84 4.53
CA LYS A 143 -16.58 20.02 5.78
C LYS A 143 -15.06 20.15 5.57
N ARG A 144 -14.61 20.20 4.32
CA ARG A 144 -13.18 20.19 3.98
C ARG A 144 -12.36 21.30 4.64
N SER A 145 -12.98 22.48 4.85
CA SER A 145 -12.35 23.62 5.49
C SER A 145 -12.18 23.47 7.01
N GLU A 146 -12.80 22.48 7.62
CA GLU A 146 -12.68 22.19 9.05
C GLU A 146 -11.42 21.32 9.36
N LEU A 147 -10.75 20.77 8.32
CA LEU A 147 -9.56 19.94 8.46
C LEU A 147 -8.30 20.75 8.09
N ASP A 148 -7.30 20.76 8.97
CA ASP A 148 -6.00 21.43 8.75
C ASP A 148 -5.24 20.85 7.54
N ASN A 149 -5.35 19.54 7.36
CA ASN A 149 -4.77 18.80 6.23
C ASN A 149 -5.61 17.57 5.92
N PHE A 150 -5.21 16.79 4.91
CA PHE A 150 -5.95 15.58 4.50
C PHE A 150 -5.08 14.32 4.61
N LYS A 151 -4.20 14.29 5.63
CA LYS A 151 -3.42 13.10 5.96
C LYS A 151 -4.31 12.02 6.57
N LEU A 152 -3.89 10.77 6.48
CA LEU A 152 -4.62 9.60 6.97
C LEU A 152 -5.10 9.77 8.42
N ALA A 153 -4.19 10.07 9.34
CA ALA A 153 -4.51 10.25 10.75
C ALA A 153 -5.50 11.43 11.01
N THR A 154 -5.36 12.53 10.27
CA THR A 154 -6.25 13.70 10.41
C THR A 154 -7.68 13.34 9.99
N VAL A 155 -7.83 12.67 8.84
CA VAL A 155 -9.14 12.24 8.33
C VAL A 155 -9.76 11.20 9.25
N ALA A 156 -8.97 10.24 9.73
CA ALA A 156 -9.44 9.22 10.67
C ALA A 156 -10.01 9.84 11.94
N LYS A 157 -9.26 10.73 12.61
CA LYS A 157 -9.70 11.43 13.81
C LYS A 157 -10.97 12.26 13.57
N PHE A 158 -11.03 12.96 12.44
CA PHE A 158 -12.21 13.75 12.06
C PHE A 158 -13.47 12.89 11.88
N LEU A 159 -13.31 11.65 11.41
CA LEU A 159 -14.39 10.67 11.28
C LEU A 159 -14.69 9.91 12.59
N GLY A 160 -14.03 10.24 13.70
CA GLY A 160 -14.23 9.61 15.00
C GLY A 160 -13.52 8.26 15.17
N ILE A 161 -12.55 7.94 14.31
CA ILE A 161 -11.70 6.76 14.45
C ILE A 161 -10.58 7.10 15.43
N GLU A 162 -10.39 6.25 16.45
CA GLU A 162 -9.25 6.37 17.38
C GLU A 162 -7.95 6.08 16.64
N VAL A 163 -6.97 6.96 16.81
CA VAL A 163 -5.64 6.84 16.19
C VAL A 163 -4.58 6.88 17.29
N ASP A 164 -3.82 5.81 17.40
CA ASP A 164 -2.63 5.74 18.22
C ASP A 164 -1.44 6.36 17.46
N GLU A 165 -1.00 7.53 17.92
CA GLU A 165 0.07 8.28 17.24
C GLU A 165 1.43 7.57 17.29
N GLU A 166 1.65 6.69 18.27
CA GLU A 166 2.89 5.93 18.38
C GLU A 166 2.99 4.81 17.32
N GLN A 167 1.86 4.39 16.76
CA GLN A 167 1.78 3.37 15.71
C GLN A 167 1.66 3.95 14.30
N THR A 168 1.49 5.26 14.15
CA THR A 168 1.47 5.88 12.82
C THR A 168 2.81 5.65 12.12
N HIS A 169 2.75 5.39 10.79
CA HIS A 169 3.87 4.94 9.95
C HIS A 169 4.30 3.47 10.19
N ASP A 170 3.51 2.66 10.93
CA ASP A 170 3.51 1.23 10.74
C ASP A 170 2.52 0.88 9.62
N ALA A 171 3.02 0.32 8.54
CA ALA A 171 2.22 0.09 7.35
C ALA A 171 0.98 -0.80 7.60
N LEU A 172 1.03 -1.77 8.53
CA LEU A 172 -0.14 -2.58 8.86
C LEU A 172 -1.18 -1.79 9.64
N TYR A 173 -0.73 -0.92 10.54
CA TYR A 173 -1.62 -0.05 11.29
C TYR A 173 -2.31 0.96 10.35
N ASP A 174 -1.55 1.58 9.45
CA ASP A 174 -2.08 2.54 8.48
C ASP A 174 -3.11 1.88 7.52
N ILE A 175 -2.92 0.60 7.16
CA ILE A 175 -3.90 -0.18 6.41
C ILE A 175 -5.19 -0.40 7.21
N GLN A 176 -5.11 -0.66 8.52
CA GLN A 176 -6.29 -0.83 9.38
C GLN A 176 -7.08 0.47 9.48
N ILE A 177 -6.41 1.60 9.65
CA ILE A 177 -7.02 2.94 9.64
C ILE A 177 -7.65 3.23 8.27
N THR A 178 -6.94 2.96 7.18
CA THR A 178 -7.45 3.11 5.82
C THR A 178 -8.74 2.30 5.60
N LYS A 179 -8.75 1.03 6.06
CA LYS A 179 -9.93 0.17 5.99
C LYS A 179 -11.09 0.72 6.81
N ALA A 180 -10.82 1.22 8.02
CA ALA A 180 -11.86 1.83 8.87
C ALA A 180 -12.47 3.09 8.22
N ILE A 181 -11.65 3.95 7.61
CA ILE A 181 -12.15 5.10 6.84
C ILE A 181 -13.00 4.61 5.66
N TYR A 182 -12.51 3.61 4.90
CA TYR A 182 -13.22 3.07 3.75
C TYR A 182 -14.63 2.58 4.11
N GLU A 183 -14.78 1.89 5.25
CA GLU A 183 -16.10 1.41 5.71
C GLU A 183 -17.10 2.55 5.96
N ILE A 184 -16.62 3.74 6.29
CA ILE A 184 -17.47 4.92 6.53
C ILE A 184 -17.82 5.64 5.22
N VAL A 185 -16.87 5.72 4.27
CA VAL A 185 -16.98 6.62 3.10
C VAL A 185 -17.33 5.93 1.78
N LYS A 186 -17.45 4.57 1.77
CA LYS A 186 -17.81 3.75 0.60
C LYS A 186 -19.26 3.88 0.20
#